data_cf28ec00b5625d93bb94aeac11f9db10
#
_entry.id   cf28ec00b5625d93bb94aeac11f9db10
#
_cell.length_a   1.000
_cell.length_b   1.000
_cell.length_c   1.000
_cell.angle_alpha   90.00
_cell.angle_beta   90.00
_cell.angle_gamma   90.00
#
_symmetry.space_group_name_H-M   'P 1'
#
loop_
_entity.id
_entity.type
_entity.pdbx_description
1 polymer ?
#
loop_
_entity_poly.entity_id
_entity_poly.type
_entity_poly.pdbx_seq_one_letter_code
_entity_poly.pdbx_strand_id
1 'polypeptide(L)'
;MRLAVSSSLVFALWFMNGTAFAAEPKLIGHWPLRGDAREQSGANLPTTPRGVDLETAGPSGAARTAGRFNGRNSILEAADAPSLRLGTDEFSISLWVNTQAELDDVLGDLVSQYDSKTRTGFHLGLYSHGGVTNGQPNTRQLHFGIDQGRLEEKFTDHGRLGTAVYVMSLCVHDGYLYAATCHADQKEAGHVFRYAGKDGWTDLGSPDKANAISGLAVYNGALHVASSKYRLGGSALSESQNPHFGGRVFRLGDNDRWIPCGTLSPETEGVGSLVVFRGKLYAGSLYRPAGFFRYEGGEKWTSCATPEGKRVEALTPFNGALYATSYDEGSVFRFDGEKWDLAGKIPEASQTYGFAVHRGSLYVSEWPKARVFRFAGGTQWDDVGKLGQELEAMPLLVYNGKMYGGTLPSADVYRYDGDMNWAKIGCVDPTPDVKYRRAWSMAVFQGRLFVGTLPSGHVLSIEAGRNATWDRELTAGWHHVAAVRGQDRLQLYVDGKLASESVAFAAEKYDLTNRQPLQIGLGAQDYFRGDLADVRLYRGALSPEQVRGLSGMRH
;
A
#
# COMPACT_ATOMS: atom_id res chain seq x y z
N MET A 1 -8.87 -14.45 -90.60
CA MET A 1 -8.64 -13.54 -89.45
C MET A 1 -9.46 -14.05 -88.27
N ARG A 2 -8.85 -14.83 -87.38
CA ARG A 2 -9.51 -15.43 -86.23
C ARG A 2 -9.02 -14.72 -85.00
N LEU A 3 -9.93 -14.09 -84.30
CA LEU A 3 -9.66 -13.51 -82.93
C LEU A 3 -9.72 -14.62 -81.90
N ALA A 4 -8.66 -14.75 -81.13
CA ALA A 4 -8.60 -15.61 -79.96
C ALA A 4 -8.99 -14.76 -78.70
N VAL A 5 -10.02 -15.19 -77.98
CA VAL A 5 -10.42 -14.63 -76.69
C VAL A 5 -9.76 -15.47 -75.62
N SER A 6 -8.87 -14.88 -74.88
CA SER A 6 -8.25 -15.51 -73.69
C SER A 6 -9.09 -15.17 -72.45
N SER A 7 -9.64 -16.21 -71.81
CA SER A 7 -10.33 -16.11 -70.52
C SER A 7 -9.32 -16.25 -69.36
N SER A 8 -9.11 -15.18 -68.60
CA SER A 8 -8.33 -15.21 -67.38
C SER A 8 -9.23 -15.60 -66.18
N LEU A 9 -8.98 -16.77 -65.62
CA LEU A 9 -9.60 -17.18 -64.37
C LEU A 9 -8.86 -16.46 -63.21
N VAL A 10 -9.57 -15.61 -62.48
CA VAL A 10 -9.10 -15.01 -61.21
C VAL A 10 -9.49 -15.97 -60.09
N PHE A 11 -8.49 -16.62 -59.49
CA PHE A 11 -8.66 -17.37 -58.24
C PHE A 11 -8.68 -16.39 -57.05
N ALA A 12 -9.85 -16.18 -56.46
CA ALA A 12 -9.99 -15.47 -55.19
C ALA A 12 -9.58 -16.40 -54.04
N LEU A 13 -8.38 -16.19 -53.48
CA LEU A 13 -8.00 -16.81 -52.22
C LEU A 13 -8.77 -16.12 -51.07
N TRP A 14 -9.75 -16.82 -50.54
CA TRP A 14 -10.35 -16.47 -49.24
C TRP A 14 -9.37 -16.81 -48.13
N PHE A 15 -8.71 -15.80 -47.54
CA PHE A 15 -8.06 -15.94 -46.24
C PHE A 15 -9.16 -16.06 -45.18
N MET A 16 -9.44 -17.25 -44.73
CA MET A 16 -10.14 -17.45 -43.48
C MET A 16 -9.20 -16.98 -42.34
N ASN A 17 -9.43 -15.77 -41.85
CA ASN A 17 -8.91 -15.37 -40.56
C ASN A 17 -9.58 -16.28 -39.51
N GLY A 18 -8.93 -17.38 -39.19
CA GLY A 18 -9.28 -18.18 -38.04
C GLY A 18 -9.04 -17.37 -36.79
N THR A 19 -10.08 -16.77 -36.24
CA THR A 19 -10.06 -16.32 -34.82
C THR A 19 -9.82 -17.58 -34.02
N ALA A 20 -8.60 -17.76 -33.52
CA ALA A 20 -8.33 -18.77 -32.52
C ALA A 20 -9.24 -18.43 -31.32
N PHE A 21 -10.27 -19.22 -31.10
CA PHE A 21 -11.06 -19.15 -29.88
C PHE A 21 -10.10 -19.40 -28.73
N ALA A 22 -9.91 -18.41 -27.84
CA ALA A 22 -9.20 -18.63 -26.60
C ALA A 22 -9.86 -19.82 -25.89
N ALA A 23 -9.04 -20.74 -25.37
CA ALA A 23 -9.56 -21.91 -24.65
C ALA A 23 -10.40 -21.43 -23.46
N GLU A 24 -11.55 -22.08 -23.22
CA GLU A 24 -12.40 -21.78 -22.07
C GLU A 24 -11.60 -21.89 -20.77
N PRO A 25 -11.68 -20.92 -19.86
CA PRO A 25 -10.97 -20.93 -18.60
C PRO A 25 -11.36 -22.14 -17.77
N LYS A 26 -10.38 -22.94 -17.36
CA LYS A 26 -10.59 -24.17 -16.56
C LYS A 26 -10.52 -23.85 -15.08
N LEU A 27 -11.57 -24.17 -14.33
CA LEU A 27 -11.58 -24.10 -12.85
C LEU A 27 -10.58 -25.12 -12.29
N ILE A 28 -9.57 -24.65 -11.54
CA ILE A 28 -8.50 -25.48 -10.96
C ILE A 28 -8.43 -25.38 -9.44
N GLY A 29 -9.26 -24.55 -8.81
CA GLY A 29 -9.45 -24.46 -7.37
C GLY A 29 -10.75 -23.73 -7.06
N HIS A 30 -11.54 -24.26 -6.11
CA HIS A 30 -12.81 -23.67 -5.68
C HIS A 30 -13.05 -23.94 -4.20
N TRP A 31 -13.08 -22.87 -3.41
CA TRP A 31 -13.38 -22.88 -1.98
C TRP A 31 -14.66 -22.06 -1.74
N PRO A 32 -15.84 -22.71 -1.73
CA PRO A 32 -17.12 -22.03 -1.51
C PRO A 32 -17.24 -21.41 -0.12
N LEU A 33 -16.53 -21.96 0.88
CA LEU A 33 -16.57 -21.59 2.30
C LEU A 33 -17.98 -21.73 2.90
N ARG A 34 -18.68 -22.81 2.53
CA ARG A 34 -20.05 -23.09 2.98
C ARG A 34 -20.06 -24.09 4.15
N GLY A 35 -19.77 -23.58 5.35
CA GLY A 35 -19.68 -24.39 6.58
C GLY A 35 -18.48 -25.34 6.62
N ASP A 36 -17.68 -25.40 5.57
CA ASP A 36 -16.41 -26.10 5.51
C ASP A 36 -15.43 -25.41 4.55
N ALA A 37 -14.16 -25.84 4.60
CA ALA A 37 -13.08 -25.29 3.78
C ALA A 37 -12.63 -26.26 2.67
N ARG A 38 -13.48 -27.23 2.29
CA ARG A 38 -13.13 -28.21 1.27
C ARG A 38 -13.06 -27.58 -0.11
N GLU A 39 -12.06 -27.98 -0.85
CA GLU A 39 -11.91 -27.64 -2.25
C GLU A 39 -12.90 -28.49 -3.11
N GLN A 40 -13.58 -27.86 -4.05
CA GLN A 40 -14.70 -28.44 -4.81
C GLN A 40 -14.57 -28.35 -6.34
N SER A 41 -13.41 -27.94 -6.89
CA SER A 41 -13.21 -27.90 -8.36
C SER A 41 -13.00 -29.29 -8.98
N GLY A 42 -12.73 -30.31 -8.15
CA GLY A 42 -12.30 -31.64 -8.60
C GLY A 42 -10.80 -31.76 -8.82
N ALA A 43 -10.00 -30.72 -8.56
CA ALA A 43 -8.55 -30.78 -8.68
C ALA A 43 -7.87 -31.52 -7.51
N ASN A 44 -8.63 -31.94 -6.50
CA ASN A 44 -8.16 -32.65 -5.30
C ASN A 44 -7.00 -31.93 -4.60
N LEU A 45 -7.17 -30.64 -4.31
CA LEU A 45 -6.22 -29.83 -3.56
C LEU A 45 -6.48 -29.98 -2.06
N PRO A 46 -5.65 -30.75 -1.32
CA PRO A 46 -5.78 -30.82 0.13
C PRO A 46 -5.64 -29.44 0.74
N THR A 47 -6.65 -28.99 1.47
CA THR A 47 -6.68 -27.67 2.09
C THR A 47 -6.72 -27.80 3.60
N THR A 48 -5.83 -27.08 4.27
CA THR A 48 -5.75 -27.03 5.73
C THR A 48 -6.23 -25.67 6.22
N PRO A 49 -7.42 -25.59 6.86
CA PRO A 49 -7.88 -24.36 7.50
C PRO A 49 -7.23 -24.18 8.88
N ARG A 50 -6.85 -22.95 9.20
CA ARG A 50 -6.42 -22.55 10.54
C ARG A 50 -7.14 -21.27 10.95
N GLY A 51 -7.81 -21.28 12.09
CA GLY A 51 -8.41 -20.10 12.71
C GLY A 51 -9.51 -19.40 11.90
N VAL A 52 -10.06 -20.02 10.85
CA VAL A 52 -11.15 -19.46 10.05
C VAL A 52 -12.49 -19.86 10.66
N ASP A 53 -13.36 -18.86 10.89
CA ASP A 53 -14.74 -19.09 11.34
C ASP A 53 -15.65 -19.29 10.11
N LEU A 54 -16.18 -20.49 9.95
CA LEU A 54 -17.02 -20.92 8.82
C LEU A 54 -18.53 -20.85 9.10
N GLU A 55 -18.94 -20.27 10.23
CA GLU A 55 -20.35 -20.01 10.58
C GLU A 55 -20.85 -18.65 10.04
N THR A 56 -19.98 -17.89 9.37
CA THR A 56 -20.22 -16.53 8.90
C THR A 56 -21.24 -16.47 7.76
N ALA A 57 -22.06 -15.42 7.74
CA ALA A 57 -22.99 -15.14 6.66
C ALA A 57 -22.27 -14.54 5.45
N GLY A 58 -22.61 -15.03 4.26
CA GLY A 58 -22.03 -14.59 2.98
C GLY A 58 -22.81 -13.44 2.32
N PRO A 59 -22.52 -13.18 1.04
CA PRO A 59 -23.11 -12.04 0.29
C PRO A 59 -24.64 -12.07 0.18
N SER A 60 -25.26 -13.25 0.28
CA SER A 60 -26.74 -13.41 0.28
C SER A 60 -27.37 -13.16 1.65
N GLY A 61 -26.58 -13.01 2.70
CA GLY A 61 -27.02 -12.99 4.08
C GLY A 61 -27.29 -14.36 4.70
N ALA A 62 -27.16 -15.45 3.93
CA ALA A 62 -27.33 -16.81 4.45
C ALA A 62 -26.17 -17.19 5.37
N ALA A 63 -26.45 -17.75 6.54
CA ALA A 63 -25.46 -18.25 7.47
C ALA A 63 -24.64 -19.39 6.84
N ARG A 64 -23.38 -19.53 7.27
CA ARG A 64 -22.46 -20.61 6.83
C ARG A 64 -22.17 -20.58 5.32
N THR A 65 -22.12 -19.40 4.72
CA THR A 65 -21.81 -19.22 3.29
C THR A 65 -20.58 -18.36 3.06
N ALA A 66 -19.81 -18.07 4.13
CA ALA A 66 -18.54 -17.36 4.08
C ALA A 66 -17.59 -17.86 5.19
N GLY A 67 -16.32 -17.55 5.05
CA GLY A 67 -15.30 -17.71 6.08
C GLY A 67 -14.85 -16.36 6.62
N ARG A 68 -14.85 -16.20 7.95
CA ARG A 68 -14.30 -15.02 8.62
C ARG A 68 -12.83 -15.23 8.96
N PHE A 69 -12.02 -14.29 8.55
CA PHE A 69 -10.59 -14.20 8.79
C PHE A 69 -10.31 -13.10 9.83
N ASN A 70 -9.49 -13.40 10.82
CA ASN A 70 -9.34 -12.58 12.02
C ASN A 70 -8.18 -11.56 11.97
N GLY A 71 -7.43 -11.50 10.87
CA GLY A 71 -6.28 -10.60 10.69
C GLY A 71 -5.03 -10.98 11.48
N ARG A 72 -4.96 -12.19 12.08
CA ARG A 72 -3.85 -12.55 12.97
C ARG A 72 -3.22 -13.91 12.67
N ASN A 73 -4.04 -14.91 12.39
CA ASN A 73 -3.59 -16.27 12.16
C ASN A 73 -4.59 -17.12 11.35
N SER A 74 -5.65 -16.49 10.84
CA SER A 74 -6.63 -17.19 9.99
C SER A 74 -6.09 -17.33 8.57
N ILE A 75 -6.05 -18.57 8.09
CA ILE A 75 -5.56 -18.90 6.75
C ILE A 75 -6.17 -20.21 6.27
N LEU A 76 -6.38 -20.30 4.94
CA LEU A 76 -6.54 -21.59 4.25
C LEU A 76 -5.29 -21.83 3.41
N GLU A 77 -4.67 -22.98 3.57
CA GLU A 77 -3.45 -23.34 2.84
C GLU A 77 -3.69 -24.58 2.01
N ALA A 78 -3.60 -24.46 0.67
CA ALA A 78 -3.62 -25.58 -0.25
C ALA A 78 -2.18 -25.96 -0.61
N ALA A 79 -1.82 -27.23 -0.37
CA ALA A 79 -0.48 -27.74 -0.62
C ALA A 79 -0.06 -27.61 -2.10
N ASP A 80 1.24 -27.56 -2.37
CA ASP A 80 1.78 -27.56 -3.74
C ASP A 80 1.21 -28.72 -4.55
N ALA A 81 0.70 -28.40 -5.72
CA ALA A 81 0.18 -29.36 -6.68
C ALA A 81 0.51 -28.92 -8.11
N PRO A 82 0.64 -29.87 -9.07
CA PRO A 82 0.93 -29.52 -10.46
C PRO A 82 -0.08 -28.57 -11.09
N SER A 83 -1.36 -28.65 -10.68
CA SER A 83 -2.43 -27.76 -11.15
C SER A 83 -2.25 -26.30 -10.70
N LEU A 84 -1.51 -26.04 -9.62
CA LEU A 84 -1.21 -24.70 -9.10
C LEU A 84 0.05 -24.07 -9.71
N ARG A 85 0.81 -24.81 -10.52
CA ARG A 85 2.01 -24.28 -11.20
C ARG A 85 1.57 -23.56 -12.47
N LEU A 86 1.33 -22.26 -12.35
CA LEU A 86 0.70 -21.43 -13.41
C LEU A 86 1.66 -21.11 -14.56
N GLY A 87 2.98 -21.14 -14.34
CA GLY A 87 3.95 -20.88 -15.40
C GLY A 87 3.78 -19.50 -16.04
N THR A 88 3.81 -19.50 -17.37
CA THR A 88 3.54 -18.33 -18.20
C THR A 88 2.07 -18.22 -18.63
N ASP A 89 1.22 -19.16 -18.20
CA ASP A 89 -0.17 -19.24 -18.62
C ASP A 89 -0.99 -18.06 -18.10
N GLU A 90 -2.06 -17.76 -18.80
CA GLU A 90 -3.14 -16.92 -18.32
C GLU A 90 -3.83 -17.59 -17.12
N PHE A 91 -4.28 -16.79 -16.17
CA PHE A 91 -5.07 -17.29 -15.04
C PHE A 91 -5.97 -16.20 -14.47
N SER A 92 -6.96 -16.64 -13.69
CA SER A 92 -7.88 -15.71 -13.04
C SER A 92 -8.21 -16.15 -11.63
N ILE A 93 -8.36 -15.17 -10.74
CA ILE A 93 -8.85 -15.32 -9.38
C ILE A 93 -10.20 -14.61 -9.31
N SER A 94 -11.19 -15.20 -8.66
CA SER A 94 -12.50 -14.59 -8.42
C SER A 94 -12.96 -14.93 -7.01
N LEU A 95 -13.44 -13.93 -6.27
CA LEU A 95 -13.90 -14.11 -4.90
C LEU A 95 -14.87 -13.00 -4.49
N TRP A 96 -15.65 -13.27 -3.45
CA TRP A 96 -16.36 -12.25 -2.70
C TRP A 96 -15.55 -11.87 -1.47
N VAL A 97 -15.44 -10.57 -1.21
CA VAL A 97 -14.73 -10.01 -0.05
C VAL A 97 -15.62 -9.03 0.69
N ASN A 98 -15.66 -9.14 2.02
CA ASN A 98 -16.31 -8.17 2.90
C ASN A 98 -15.26 -7.58 3.83
N THR A 99 -15.09 -6.26 3.76
CA THR A 99 -14.17 -5.53 4.61
C THR A 99 -14.94 -4.74 5.65
N GLN A 100 -14.36 -4.59 6.85
CA GLN A 100 -14.95 -3.80 7.92
C GLN A 100 -14.78 -2.29 7.66
N ALA A 101 -15.71 -1.48 8.16
CA ALA A 101 -15.60 -0.02 8.10
C ALA A 101 -14.51 0.53 9.03
N GLU A 102 -14.31 -0.13 10.18
CA GLU A 102 -13.32 0.27 11.17
C GLU A 102 -11.93 -0.22 10.77
N LEU A 103 -10.96 0.71 10.75
CA LEU A 103 -9.56 0.41 10.47
C LEU A 103 -8.82 0.31 11.80
N ASP A 104 -8.97 -0.83 12.49
CA ASP A 104 -8.22 -1.16 13.71
C ASP A 104 -7.07 -2.15 13.44
N ASP A 105 -6.86 -2.47 12.16
CA ASP A 105 -5.81 -3.35 11.66
C ASP A 105 -5.49 -3.02 10.20
N VAL A 106 -4.38 -3.52 9.66
CA VAL A 106 -4.18 -3.61 8.22
C VAL A 106 -5.12 -4.69 7.66
N LEU A 107 -5.59 -4.52 6.43
CA LEU A 107 -6.59 -5.44 5.86
C LEU A 107 -5.98 -6.75 5.37
N GLY A 108 -4.74 -6.73 4.90
CA GLY A 108 -3.98 -7.91 4.53
C GLY A 108 -4.31 -8.50 3.16
N ASP A 109 -3.80 -9.69 2.91
CA ASP A 109 -3.81 -10.31 1.59
C ASP A 109 -4.97 -11.31 1.45
N LEU A 110 -5.55 -11.36 0.25
CA LEU A 110 -6.71 -12.20 -0.08
C LEU A 110 -6.26 -13.59 -0.57
N VAL A 111 -5.41 -13.62 -1.61
CA VAL A 111 -4.89 -14.85 -2.21
C VAL A 111 -3.45 -14.65 -2.66
N SER A 112 -2.56 -15.56 -2.32
CA SER A 112 -1.18 -15.51 -2.76
C SER A 112 -0.58 -16.90 -3.03
N GLN A 113 0.34 -16.96 -3.98
CA GLN A 113 1.28 -18.06 -4.15
C GLN A 113 2.61 -17.45 -4.58
N TYR A 114 3.49 -17.19 -3.61
CA TYR A 114 4.69 -16.40 -3.83
C TYR A 114 5.88 -16.96 -3.07
N ASP A 115 6.96 -17.24 -3.82
CA ASP A 115 8.25 -17.60 -3.25
C ASP A 115 9.06 -16.31 -3.00
N SER A 116 9.19 -15.94 -1.74
CA SER A 116 9.92 -14.72 -1.35
C SER A 116 11.44 -14.81 -1.58
N LYS A 117 12.03 -16.01 -1.70
CA LYS A 117 13.47 -16.17 -1.94
C LYS A 117 13.82 -15.90 -3.40
N THR A 118 13.04 -16.45 -4.31
CA THR A 118 13.24 -16.28 -5.76
C THR A 118 12.48 -15.10 -6.32
N ARG A 119 11.55 -14.51 -5.55
CA ARG A 119 10.62 -13.48 -6.00
C ARG A 119 9.77 -13.98 -7.17
N THR A 120 9.20 -15.16 -7.03
CA THR A 120 8.43 -15.80 -8.11
C THR A 120 7.03 -16.12 -7.64
N GLY A 121 6.01 -15.64 -8.36
CA GLY A 121 4.62 -15.93 -8.05
C GLY A 121 3.70 -14.73 -8.18
N PHE A 122 2.56 -14.78 -7.50
CA PHE A 122 1.53 -13.75 -7.52
C PHE A 122 0.95 -13.49 -6.14
N HIS A 123 0.32 -12.31 -6.00
CA HIS A 123 -0.52 -11.98 -4.85
C HIS A 123 -1.66 -11.06 -5.27
N LEU A 124 -2.78 -11.20 -4.56
CA LEU A 124 -3.93 -10.31 -4.58
C LEU A 124 -4.21 -9.89 -3.14
N GLY A 125 -4.20 -8.60 -2.85
CA GLY A 125 -4.35 -8.10 -1.48
C GLY A 125 -5.01 -6.73 -1.43
N LEU A 126 -5.23 -6.27 -0.19
CA LEU A 126 -5.74 -4.94 0.13
C LEU A 126 -4.68 -4.16 0.90
N TYR A 127 -4.15 -3.12 0.29
CA TYR A 127 -3.13 -2.30 0.92
C TYR A 127 -3.71 -1.33 1.95
N SER A 128 -3.06 -1.32 3.12
CA SER A 128 -3.20 -0.31 4.17
C SER A 128 -1.83 -0.14 4.81
N HIS A 129 -1.06 0.82 4.31
CA HIS A 129 0.31 1.06 4.75
C HIS A 129 0.40 2.22 5.72
N GLY A 130 1.35 2.15 6.65
CA GLY A 130 1.81 3.27 7.44
C GLY A 130 3.04 3.93 6.80
N GLY A 131 3.28 5.20 7.10
CA GLY A 131 4.47 5.96 6.70
C GLY A 131 5.01 6.76 7.87
N VAL A 132 6.03 7.58 7.65
CA VAL A 132 6.64 8.39 8.72
C VAL A 132 5.72 9.55 9.12
N THR A 133 5.33 10.37 8.15
CA THR A 133 4.45 11.54 8.35
C THR A 133 3.04 11.32 7.82
N ASN A 134 2.78 10.18 7.26
CA ASN A 134 1.47 9.75 6.79
C ASN A 134 1.16 8.38 7.36
N GLY A 135 0.17 8.32 8.22
CA GLY A 135 -0.25 7.06 8.83
C GLY A 135 -0.86 6.07 7.83
N GLN A 136 -1.30 6.54 6.65
CA GLN A 136 -2.00 5.70 5.67
C GLN A 136 -1.80 6.21 4.24
N PRO A 137 -0.60 6.09 3.65
CA PRO A 137 -0.34 6.49 2.26
C PRO A 137 -1.18 5.70 1.25
N ASN A 138 -1.55 4.48 1.59
CA ASN A 138 -2.52 3.67 0.87
C ASN A 138 -3.56 3.16 1.86
N THR A 139 -4.84 3.23 1.50
CA THR A 139 -5.95 2.78 2.35
C THR A 139 -6.94 1.95 1.55
N ARG A 140 -7.12 0.67 1.93
CA ARG A 140 -8.13 -0.25 1.36
C ARG A 140 -8.04 -0.37 -0.17
N GLN A 141 -6.84 -0.33 -0.74
CA GLN A 141 -6.64 -0.36 -2.19
C GLN A 141 -6.28 -1.76 -2.67
N LEU A 142 -7.01 -2.25 -3.68
CA LEU A 142 -6.70 -3.54 -4.28
C LEU A 142 -5.37 -3.48 -5.03
N HIS A 143 -4.56 -4.51 -4.82
CA HIS A 143 -3.33 -4.74 -5.54
C HIS A 143 -3.27 -6.18 -6.05
N PHE A 144 -3.07 -6.34 -7.34
CA PHE A 144 -2.75 -7.60 -7.99
C PHE A 144 -1.37 -7.50 -8.61
N GLY A 145 -0.43 -8.32 -8.16
CA GLY A 145 0.95 -8.33 -8.60
C GLY A 145 1.44 -9.72 -8.98
N ILE A 146 2.31 -9.75 -10.00
CA ILE A 146 3.10 -10.93 -10.38
C ILE A 146 4.58 -10.56 -10.38
N ASP A 147 5.46 -11.50 -10.05
CA ASP A 147 6.90 -11.28 -10.09
C ASP A 147 7.65 -12.54 -10.56
N GLN A 148 8.79 -12.33 -11.18
CA GLN A 148 9.82 -13.32 -11.50
C GLN A 148 11.21 -12.70 -11.31
N GLY A 149 11.44 -12.14 -10.13
CA GLY A 149 12.69 -11.47 -9.80
C GLY A 149 12.96 -10.18 -10.57
N ARG A 150 11.97 -9.61 -11.24
CA ARG A 150 12.16 -8.44 -12.10
C ARG A 150 12.10 -7.14 -11.33
N LEU A 151 12.93 -6.21 -11.76
CA LEU A 151 12.99 -4.84 -11.23
C LEU A 151 13.43 -3.94 -12.39
N GLU A 152 12.84 -2.75 -12.50
CA GLU A 152 13.35 -1.73 -13.42
C GLU A 152 14.78 -1.35 -13.06
N GLU A 153 15.60 -1.02 -14.05
CA GLU A 153 17.02 -0.72 -13.84
C GLU A 153 17.27 0.58 -13.10
N LYS A 154 16.32 1.52 -13.19
CA LYS A 154 16.42 2.85 -12.57
C LYS A 154 15.05 3.42 -12.24
N PHE A 155 15.04 4.33 -11.28
CA PHE A 155 13.86 5.11 -10.96
C PHE A 155 13.47 6.06 -12.10
N THR A 156 12.16 6.19 -12.32
CA THR A 156 11.57 7.22 -13.18
C THR A 156 11.33 8.47 -12.35
N ASP A 157 11.84 9.61 -12.79
CA ASP A 157 11.63 10.92 -12.16
C ASP A 157 10.36 11.57 -12.69
N HIS A 158 9.44 11.94 -11.78
CA HIS A 158 8.18 12.63 -12.08
C HIS A 158 8.26 14.14 -11.84
N GLY A 159 9.46 14.65 -11.59
CA GLY A 159 9.76 16.07 -11.46
C GLY A 159 9.73 16.59 -10.02
N ARG A 160 10.21 17.83 -9.90
CA ARG A 160 10.19 18.62 -8.67
C ARG A 160 8.82 19.25 -8.48
N LEU A 161 8.33 19.32 -7.25
CA LEU A 161 7.06 19.94 -6.90
C LEU A 161 7.23 21.43 -6.62
N GLY A 162 7.08 22.25 -7.66
CA GLY A 162 7.30 23.70 -7.56
C GLY A 162 8.72 24.02 -7.08
N THR A 163 8.83 24.81 -6.02
CA THR A 163 10.10 25.18 -5.35
C THR A 163 10.36 24.34 -4.09
N ALA A 164 9.59 23.28 -3.87
CA ALA A 164 9.71 22.42 -2.70
C ALA A 164 11.13 21.91 -2.50
N VAL A 165 11.56 21.86 -1.24
CA VAL A 165 12.82 21.21 -0.84
C VAL A 165 12.55 19.83 -0.21
N TYR A 166 11.27 19.51 0.07
CA TYR A 166 10.92 18.27 0.74
C TYR A 166 9.51 17.79 0.33
N VAL A 167 9.41 16.54 -0.06
CA VAL A 167 8.13 15.84 -0.20
C VAL A 167 7.84 15.11 1.10
N MET A 168 7.09 15.78 1.97
CA MET A 168 6.83 15.34 3.34
C MET A 168 5.95 14.09 3.41
N SER A 169 4.96 14.00 2.54
CA SER A 169 3.95 12.95 2.60
C SER A 169 3.40 12.64 1.22
N LEU A 170 3.08 11.36 0.98
CA LEU A 170 2.38 10.86 -0.20
C LEU A 170 1.10 10.16 0.26
N CYS A 171 -0.01 10.32 -0.48
CA CYS A 171 -1.27 9.65 -0.20
C CYS A 171 -2.04 9.37 -1.48
N VAL A 172 -2.55 8.16 -1.62
CA VAL A 172 -3.39 7.77 -2.76
C VAL A 172 -4.87 7.86 -2.35
N HIS A 173 -5.64 8.62 -3.11
CA HIS A 173 -7.06 8.80 -2.87
C HIS A 173 -7.80 9.08 -4.18
N ASP A 174 -8.94 8.43 -4.37
CA ASP A 174 -9.89 8.59 -5.50
C ASP A 174 -9.22 8.58 -6.88
N GLY A 175 -8.23 7.69 -7.08
CA GLY A 175 -7.53 7.51 -8.36
C GLY A 175 -6.40 8.51 -8.61
N TYR A 176 -5.99 9.28 -7.60
CA TYR A 176 -4.89 10.24 -7.64
C TYR A 176 -3.83 9.97 -6.57
N LEU A 177 -2.59 10.33 -6.89
CA LEU A 177 -1.53 10.45 -5.91
C LEU A 177 -1.42 11.92 -5.46
N TYR A 178 -1.53 12.16 -4.16
CA TYR A 178 -1.33 13.46 -3.55
C TYR A 178 0.03 13.52 -2.88
N ALA A 179 0.70 14.65 -3.01
CA ALA A 179 1.99 14.93 -2.39
C ALA A 179 1.93 16.23 -1.59
N ALA A 180 2.35 16.17 -0.33
CA ALA A 180 2.47 17.32 0.55
C ALA A 180 3.93 17.77 0.65
N THR A 181 4.18 19.08 0.65
CA THR A 181 5.52 19.63 0.50
C THR A 181 5.93 20.57 1.64
N CYS A 182 7.26 20.76 1.76
CA CYS A 182 7.86 21.82 2.56
C CYS A 182 8.72 22.72 1.67
N HIS A 183 8.68 24.01 1.93
CA HIS A 183 9.41 25.06 1.22
C HIS A 183 10.36 25.81 2.17
N ALA A 184 11.48 26.29 1.63
CA ALA A 184 12.52 26.94 2.42
C ALA A 184 12.38 28.47 2.44
N ASP A 185 11.77 29.09 1.42
CA ASP A 185 11.63 30.52 1.32
C ASP A 185 10.67 31.08 2.38
N GLN A 186 10.96 32.30 2.85
CA GLN A 186 10.16 32.94 3.90
C GLN A 186 8.72 33.22 3.48
N LYS A 187 8.48 33.47 2.21
CA LYS A 187 7.18 33.85 1.65
C LYS A 187 6.38 32.63 1.14
N GLU A 188 7.01 31.47 1.09
CA GLU A 188 6.38 30.25 0.60
C GLU A 188 5.78 29.43 1.75
N ALA A 189 4.61 28.89 1.51
CA ALA A 189 3.94 27.95 2.38
C ALA A 189 4.05 26.52 1.84
N GLY A 190 3.71 25.52 2.65
CA GLY A 190 3.60 24.14 2.19
C GLY A 190 2.40 23.98 1.25
N HIS A 191 2.59 23.30 0.14
CA HIS A 191 1.57 23.03 -0.88
C HIS A 191 1.15 21.57 -0.89
N VAL A 192 -0.01 21.31 -1.50
CA VAL A 192 -0.46 19.99 -1.86
C VAL A 192 -0.56 19.88 -3.38
N PHE A 193 0.07 18.87 -3.93
CA PHE A 193 0.06 18.57 -5.36
C PHE A 193 -0.73 17.29 -5.63
N ARG A 194 -1.40 17.23 -6.78
CA ARG A 194 -2.17 16.07 -7.26
C ARG A 194 -1.60 15.55 -8.58
N TYR A 195 -1.42 14.24 -8.69
CA TYR A 195 -0.90 13.54 -9.86
C TYR A 195 -1.88 12.47 -10.35
N ALA A 196 -2.20 12.50 -11.65
CA ALA A 196 -3.14 11.57 -12.28
C ALA A 196 -2.46 10.41 -13.04
N GLY A 197 -1.12 10.35 -13.03
CA GLY A 197 -0.34 9.38 -13.80
C GLY A 197 0.09 9.88 -15.18
N LYS A 198 -0.48 10.98 -15.68
CA LYS A 198 -0.14 11.65 -16.95
C LYS A 198 -0.22 13.16 -16.72
N ASP A 199 0.35 13.93 -17.66
CA ASP A 199 0.25 15.41 -17.71
C ASP A 199 0.88 16.17 -16.53
N GLY A 200 1.71 15.50 -15.70
CA GLY A 200 2.43 16.14 -14.61
C GLY A 200 1.59 16.37 -13.35
N TRP A 201 2.09 17.24 -12.46
CA TRP A 201 1.48 17.56 -11.18
C TRP A 201 0.61 18.82 -11.28
N THR A 202 -0.58 18.75 -10.68
CA THR A 202 -1.45 19.92 -10.48
C THR A 202 -1.23 20.46 -9.09
N ASP A 203 -0.88 21.73 -8.95
CA ASP A 203 -0.78 22.42 -7.67
C ASP A 203 -2.19 22.81 -7.18
N LEU A 204 -2.59 22.27 -6.02
CA LEU A 204 -3.87 22.57 -5.35
C LEU A 204 -3.74 23.75 -4.37
N GLY A 205 -2.57 24.41 -4.37
CA GLY A 205 -2.27 25.53 -3.49
C GLY A 205 -1.94 25.12 -2.07
N SER A 206 -1.88 26.13 -1.21
CA SER A 206 -1.55 25.99 0.20
C SER A 206 -2.81 26.19 1.06
N PRO A 207 -3.20 25.20 1.86
CA PRO A 207 -4.31 25.36 2.81
C PRO A 207 -3.98 26.28 4.00
N ASP A 208 -2.70 26.46 4.30
CA ASP A 208 -2.21 27.26 5.44
C ASP A 208 -1.02 28.14 5.02
N LYS A 209 -0.53 28.97 5.95
CA LYS A 209 0.64 29.83 5.74
C LYS A 209 1.95 29.23 6.24
N ALA A 210 1.91 28.14 6.99
CA ALA A 210 3.10 27.45 7.49
C ALA A 210 3.94 26.88 6.33
N ASN A 211 5.26 26.76 6.51
CA ASN A 211 6.19 26.37 5.44
C ASN A 211 6.05 24.90 5.00
N ALA A 212 5.22 24.10 5.66
CA ALA A 212 5.02 22.70 5.31
C ALA A 212 3.57 22.25 5.48
N ILE A 213 3.16 21.32 4.61
CA ILE A 213 2.08 20.36 4.85
C ILE A 213 2.75 19.01 5.12
N SER A 214 2.57 18.45 6.31
CA SER A 214 3.34 17.29 6.78
C SER A 214 2.54 15.99 6.81
N GLY A 215 1.28 16.01 7.22
CA GLY A 215 0.44 14.82 7.35
C GLY A 215 -0.68 14.76 6.33
N LEU A 216 -0.94 13.59 5.79
CA LEU A 216 -2.07 13.29 4.92
C LEU A 216 -2.82 12.07 5.45
N ALA A 217 -4.15 12.05 5.38
CA ALA A 217 -4.98 10.86 5.62
C ALA A 217 -6.30 10.95 4.87
N VAL A 218 -6.86 9.81 4.49
CA VAL A 218 -8.24 9.73 3.98
C VAL A 218 -9.16 9.40 5.14
N TYR A 219 -10.12 10.28 5.41
CA TYR A 219 -11.10 10.09 6.47
C TYR A 219 -12.50 10.48 6.01
N ASN A 220 -13.46 9.58 6.19
CA ASN A 220 -14.84 9.73 5.71
C ASN A 220 -14.93 10.13 4.24
N GLY A 221 -14.11 9.48 3.38
CA GLY A 221 -14.10 9.69 1.93
C GLY A 221 -13.50 11.03 1.48
N ALA A 222 -12.81 11.77 2.35
CA ALA A 222 -12.15 13.03 2.00
C ALA A 222 -10.67 13.03 2.41
N LEU A 223 -9.82 13.61 1.57
CA LEU A 223 -8.41 13.85 1.89
C LEU A 223 -8.31 14.94 2.98
N HIS A 224 -7.70 14.59 4.10
CA HIS A 224 -7.33 15.51 5.18
C HIS A 224 -5.83 15.78 5.14
N VAL A 225 -5.44 17.02 5.39
CA VAL A 225 -4.06 17.48 5.37
C VAL A 225 -3.74 18.28 6.63
N ALA A 226 -2.52 18.18 7.11
CA ALA A 226 -2.10 18.86 8.34
C ALA A 226 -0.88 19.74 8.09
N SER A 227 -0.90 20.98 8.62
CA SER A 227 0.16 21.97 8.46
C SER A 227 1.19 21.92 9.58
N SER A 228 2.43 22.29 9.25
CA SER A 228 3.56 22.33 10.17
C SER A 228 4.50 23.48 9.86
N LYS A 229 5.04 24.12 10.90
CA LYS A 229 6.28 24.85 10.79
C LYS A 229 7.44 23.87 10.89
N TYR A 230 7.89 23.35 9.75
CA TYR A 230 8.97 22.37 9.73
C TYR A 230 10.33 23.06 9.91
N ARG A 231 11.15 22.50 10.83
CA ARG A 231 12.49 23.01 11.18
C ARG A 231 13.53 22.35 10.25
N LEU A 232 13.94 23.06 9.21
CA LEU A 232 14.87 22.56 8.19
C LEU A 232 16.27 22.27 8.73
N GLY A 233 16.70 22.92 9.82
CA GLY A 233 17.97 22.65 10.50
C GLY A 233 18.13 21.22 10.95
N GLY A 234 17.04 20.53 11.33
CA GLY A 234 17.04 19.09 11.59
C GLY A 234 17.39 18.22 10.37
N SER A 235 17.32 18.78 9.18
CA SER A 235 17.74 18.16 7.91
C SER A 235 19.07 18.73 7.40
N ALA A 236 19.81 19.44 8.24
CA ALA A 236 21.06 20.16 7.90
C ALA A 236 20.91 21.16 6.74
N LEU A 237 19.73 21.72 6.57
CA LEU A 237 19.43 22.83 5.67
C LEU A 237 19.29 24.13 6.45
N SER A 238 19.41 25.28 5.77
CA SER A 238 19.15 26.58 6.37
C SER A 238 17.70 26.66 6.84
N GLU A 239 17.48 27.19 8.06
CA GLU A 239 16.12 27.36 8.59
C GLU A 239 15.29 28.30 7.74
N SER A 240 14.03 27.93 7.52
CA SER A 240 13.06 28.81 6.89
C SER A 240 12.74 29.99 7.83
N GLN A 241 12.79 31.18 7.28
CA GLN A 241 12.39 32.43 7.99
C GLN A 241 10.85 32.63 7.97
N ASN A 242 10.07 31.67 7.44
CA ASN A 242 8.60 31.72 7.49
C ASN A 242 8.13 31.81 8.96
N PRO A 243 7.38 32.87 9.35
CA PRO A 243 7.03 33.10 10.75
C PRO A 243 5.80 32.33 11.22
N HIS A 244 5.07 31.70 10.30
CA HIS A 244 3.77 31.09 10.62
C HIS A 244 3.90 29.70 11.24
N PHE A 245 3.20 29.48 12.33
CA PHE A 245 3.04 28.15 12.93
C PHE A 245 1.99 27.35 12.15
N GLY A 246 2.15 26.02 12.18
CA GLY A 246 1.18 25.05 11.71
C GLY A 246 0.23 24.59 12.82
N GLY A 247 0.05 23.28 12.92
CA GLY A 247 -0.84 22.67 13.93
C GLY A 247 -2.30 22.70 13.55
N ARG A 248 -2.62 22.97 12.28
CA ARG A 248 -3.97 23.04 11.72
C ARG A 248 -4.24 21.88 10.78
N VAL A 249 -5.49 21.49 10.73
CA VAL A 249 -5.97 20.45 9.81
C VAL A 249 -7.00 21.03 8.87
N PHE A 250 -6.94 20.58 7.63
CA PHE A 250 -7.88 20.96 6.56
C PHE A 250 -8.33 19.70 5.83
N ARG A 251 -9.47 19.75 5.16
CA ARG A 251 -9.90 18.72 4.22
C ARG A 251 -10.11 19.29 2.83
N LEU A 252 -9.86 18.47 1.83
CA LEU A 252 -10.19 18.79 0.44
C LEU A 252 -11.72 18.67 0.28
N GLY A 253 -12.33 19.71 -0.19
CA GLY A 253 -13.76 19.76 -0.54
C GLY A 253 -13.95 19.86 -2.05
N ASP A 254 -15.20 20.10 -2.46
CA ASP A 254 -15.56 20.25 -3.86
C ASP A 254 -14.81 21.42 -4.51
N ASN A 255 -14.52 21.27 -5.82
CA ASN A 255 -13.80 22.26 -6.62
C ASN A 255 -12.42 22.60 -6.06
N ASP A 256 -11.72 21.61 -5.50
CA ASP A 256 -10.37 21.73 -4.94
C ASP A 256 -10.24 22.81 -3.84
N ARG A 257 -11.31 23.09 -3.09
CA ARG A 257 -11.31 24.07 -2.01
C ARG A 257 -10.89 23.45 -0.69
N TRP A 258 -9.98 24.10 0.02
CA TRP A 258 -9.58 23.71 1.36
C TRP A 258 -10.59 24.19 2.41
N ILE A 259 -11.09 23.26 3.22
CA ILE A 259 -12.07 23.50 4.28
C ILE A 259 -11.37 23.28 5.62
N PRO A 260 -11.35 24.29 6.53
CA PRO A 260 -10.75 24.13 7.85
C PRO A 260 -11.42 23.02 8.66
N CYS A 261 -10.58 22.23 9.34
CA CYS A 261 -10.98 21.20 10.32
C CYS A 261 -10.43 21.51 11.71
N GLY A 262 -9.98 22.74 11.95
CA GLY A 262 -9.55 23.26 13.24
C GLY A 262 -8.07 23.18 13.53
N THR A 263 -7.72 23.66 14.72
CA THR A 263 -6.35 23.68 15.27
C THR A 263 -6.27 22.67 16.41
N LEU A 264 -5.17 21.89 16.46
CA LEU A 264 -4.99 20.86 17.50
C LEU A 264 -4.87 21.49 18.89
N SER A 265 -3.95 22.42 19.06
CA SER A 265 -3.84 23.31 20.24
C SER A 265 -3.08 24.59 19.86
N PRO A 266 -3.17 25.67 20.64
CA PRO A 266 -2.42 26.91 20.40
C PRO A 266 -0.90 26.74 20.42
N GLU A 267 -0.39 25.75 21.18
CA GLU A 267 1.04 25.49 21.31
C GLU A 267 1.60 24.53 20.25
N THR A 268 0.74 23.90 19.43
CA THR A 268 1.18 22.93 18.44
C THR A 268 1.75 23.65 17.21
N GLU A 269 3.07 23.61 17.03
CA GLU A 269 3.75 24.23 15.88
C GLU A 269 3.62 23.37 14.60
N GLY A 270 3.40 22.06 14.74
CA GLY A 270 3.32 21.14 13.61
C GLY A 270 2.70 19.80 13.96
N VAL A 271 2.13 19.18 12.95
CA VAL A 271 1.52 17.86 13.03
C VAL A 271 2.50 16.82 12.48
N GLY A 272 2.82 15.79 13.26
CA GLY A 272 3.72 14.72 12.86
C GLY A 272 3.06 13.78 11.86
N SER A 273 1.87 13.27 12.21
CA SER A 273 1.10 12.41 11.33
C SER A 273 -0.39 12.50 11.59
N LEU A 274 -1.17 12.06 10.59
CA LEU A 274 -2.60 11.78 10.68
C LEU A 274 -2.83 10.27 10.49
N VAL A 275 -3.78 9.69 11.22
CA VAL A 275 -4.16 8.28 11.08
C VAL A 275 -5.63 8.07 11.39
N VAL A 276 -6.28 7.15 10.68
CA VAL A 276 -7.62 6.65 11.05
C VAL A 276 -7.46 5.36 11.85
N PHE A 277 -8.07 5.33 13.03
CA PHE A 277 -8.10 4.16 13.89
C PHE A 277 -9.48 4.03 14.53
N ARG A 278 -10.09 2.84 14.42
CA ARG A 278 -11.45 2.55 14.89
C ARG A 278 -12.47 3.62 14.49
N GLY A 279 -12.47 3.99 13.18
CA GLY A 279 -13.38 4.98 12.63
C GLY A 279 -13.21 6.41 13.14
N LYS A 280 -12.09 6.74 13.80
CA LYS A 280 -11.73 8.07 14.30
C LYS A 280 -10.44 8.57 13.67
N LEU A 281 -10.37 9.86 13.37
CA LEU A 281 -9.13 10.49 12.92
C LEU A 281 -8.33 10.98 14.12
N TYR A 282 -7.05 10.64 14.17
CA TYR A 282 -6.09 11.06 15.19
C TYR A 282 -4.93 11.85 14.56
N ALA A 283 -4.31 12.71 15.38
CA ALA A 283 -3.15 13.51 15.02
C ALA A 283 -2.12 13.51 16.15
N GLY A 284 -0.83 13.35 15.81
CA GLY A 284 0.30 13.53 16.72
C GLY A 284 0.97 14.89 16.50
N SER A 285 1.53 15.52 17.56
CA SER A 285 2.36 16.72 17.39
C SER A 285 3.78 16.36 16.96
N LEU A 286 4.34 17.06 15.98
CA LEU A 286 5.70 16.84 15.48
C LEU A 286 6.77 17.27 16.49
N TYR A 287 6.53 18.39 17.19
CA TYR A 287 7.47 19.00 18.15
C TYR A 287 6.87 19.04 19.55
N ARG A 288 7.67 19.48 20.54
CA ARG A 288 7.19 19.75 21.88
C ARG A 288 6.40 21.06 21.92
N PRO A 289 5.33 21.11 22.75
CA PRO A 289 4.90 20.07 23.68
C PRO A 289 4.36 18.85 22.94
N ALA A 290 4.59 17.65 23.52
CA ALA A 290 4.02 16.41 23.04
C ALA A 290 2.49 16.48 23.07
N GLY A 291 1.84 16.10 22.00
CA GLY A 291 0.38 16.11 21.87
C GLY A 291 -0.13 14.92 21.08
N PHE A 292 -1.29 14.41 21.45
CA PHE A 292 -2.06 13.43 20.74
C PHE A 292 -3.52 13.84 20.78
N PHE A 293 -4.17 13.89 19.63
CA PHE A 293 -5.48 14.52 19.51
C PHE A 293 -6.42 13.64 18.69
N ARG A 294 -7.71 13.68 19.05
CA ARG A 294 -8.79 13.00 18.34
C ARG A 294 -9.73 14.03 17.74
N TYR A 295 -10.07 13.84 16.47
CA TYR A 295 -11.03 14.69 15.76
C TYR A 295 -12.48 14.36 16.13
N GLU A 296 -13.26 15.39 16.46
CA GLU A 296 -14.66 15.26 16.85
C GLU A 296 -15.64 15.78 15.78
N GLY A 297 -15.12 16.25 14.64
CA GLY A 297 -15.90 16.86 13.57
C GLY A 297 -15.93 18.38 13.61
N GLY A 298 -16.29 19.00 12.47
CA GLY A 298 -16.23 20.46 12.30
C GLY A 298 -14.80 20.97 12.47
N GLU A 299 -14.57 21.84 13.46
CA GLU A 299 -13.24 22.35 13.80
C GLU A 299 -12.81 21.92 15.21
N LYS A 300 -13.34 20.79 15.73
CA LYS A 300 -13.15 20.38 17.13
C LYS A 300 -12.19 19.21 17.24
N TRP A 301 -11.19 19.36 18.12
CA TRP A 301 -10.23 18.34 18.51
C TRP A 301 -10.24 18.15 20.03
N THR A 302 -10.18 16.90 20.46
CA THR A 302 -10.02 16.53 21.86
C THR A 302 -8.57 16.13 22.11
N SER A 303 -7.91 16.77 23.08
CA SER A 303 -6.60 16.34 23.54
C SER A 303 -6.71 14.99 24.26
N CYS A 304 -5.92 14.03 23.85
CA CYS A 304 -5.77 12.72 24.45
C CYS A 304 -4.44 12.65 25.22
N ALA A 305 -4.33 11.72 26.18
CA ALA A 305 -3.07 11.49 26.86
C ALA A 305 -1.97 11.06 25.89
N THR A 306 -0.74 11.51 26.12
CA THR A 306 0.46 11.02 25.46
C THR A 306 1.18 9.99 26.34
N PRO A 307 1.95 9.04 25.77
CA PRO A 307 2.66 8.06 26.57
C PRO A 307 3.77 8.75 27.37
N GLU A 308 3.63 8.83 28.71
CA GLU A 308 4.63 9.41 29.62
C GLU A 308 5.11 10.84 29.21
N GLY A 309 4.25 11.63 28.56
CA GLY A 309 4.62 12.96 28.04
C GLY A 309 5.58 12.93 26.83
N LYS A 310 5.76 11.76 26.19
CA LYS A 310 6.59 11.59 25.00
C LYS A 310 5.81 11.85 23.72
N ARG A 311 6.52 12.22 22.65
CA ARG A 311 5.94 12.44 21.33
C ARG A 311 5.56 11.12 20.68
N VAL A 312 4.48 11.14 19.93
CA VAL A 312 4.03 10.05 19.06
C VAL A 312 4.07 10.55 17.61
N GLU A 313 4.81 9.84 16.77
CA GLU A 313 5.12 10.27 15.41
C GLU A 313 4.39 9.41 14.37
N ALA A 314 5.06 8.44 13.75
CA ALA A 314 4.39 7.53 12.84
C ALA A 314 3.40 6.65 13.61
N LEU A 315 2.21 6.51 13.05
CA LEU A 315 1.09 5.81 13.66
C LEU A 315 0.61 4.71 12.71
N THR A 316 0.43 3.49 13.21
CA THR A 316 -0.06 2.38 12.39
C THR A 316 -1.00 1.47 13.18
N PRO A 317 -2.20 1.15 12.66
CA PRO A 317 -3.03 0.10 13.23
C PRO A 317 -2.37 -1.27 13.03
N PHE A 318 -2.37 -2.09 14.07
CA PHE A 318 -1.92 -3.47 13.98
C PHE A 318 -2.57 -4.32 15.08
N ASN A 319 -3.19 -5.43 14.70
CA ASN A 319 -3.82 -6.38 15.61
C ASN A 319 -4.80 -5.76 16.62
N GLY A 320 -5.60 -4.79 16.17
CA GLY A 320 -6.63 -4.14 16.99
C GLY A 320 -6.12 -3.05 17.93
N ALA A 321 -4.86 -2.63 17.81
CA ALA A 321 -4.27 -1.52 18.53
C ALA A 321 -3.58 -0.54 17.59
N LEU A 322 -3.37 0.70 18.04
CA LEU A 322 -2.59 1.69 17.31
C LEU A 322 -1.16 1.72 17.88
N TYR A 323 -0.18 1.44 17.04
CA TYR A 323 1.23 1.55 17.40
C TYR A 323 1.77 2.92 17.01
N ALA A 324 2.67 3.46 17.84
CA ALA A 324 3.31 4.74 17.60
C ALA A 324 4.82 4.63 17.76
N THR A 325 5.56 5.22 16.82
CA THR A 325 6.98 5.52 16.97
C THR A 325 7.17 6.78 17.80
N SER A 326 8.40 7.00 18.27
CA SER A 326 8.75 8.19 19.04
C SER A 326 10.14 8.71 18.69
N TYR A 327 10.27 10.02 18.65
CA TYR A 327 11.57 10.69 18.60
C TYR A 327 12.22 10.82 19.98
N ASP A 328 11.62 10.18 20.99
CA ASP A 328 12.11 10.22 22.35
C ASP A 328 12.60 8.82 22.79
N GLU A 329 13.91 8.64 22.89
CA GLU A 329 14.60 7.47 23.45
C GLU A 329 14.36 6.12 22.71
N GLY A 330 14.11 6.14 21.40
CA GLY A 330 13.90 4.91 20.61
C GLY A 330 12.70 4.07 21.07
N SER A 331 11.72 4.70 21.72
CA SER A 331 10.55 4.02 22.25
C SER A 331 9.53 3.71 21.16
N VAL A 332 8.80 2.61 21.33
CA VAL A 332 7.59 2.26 20.60
C VAL A 332 6.45 2.09 21.59
N PHE A 333 5.31 2.67 21.29
CA PHE A 333 4.13 2.64 22.15
C PHE A 333 2.95 1.96 21.46
N ARG A 334 2.02 1.47 22.27
CA ARG A 334 0.78 0.83 21.84
C ARG A 334 -0.41 1.50 22.53
N PHE A 335 -1.39 1.93 21.76
CA PHE A 335 -2.64 2.55 22.20
C PHE A 335 -3.81 1.58 22.00
N ASP A 336 -4.56 1.29 23.03
CA ASP A 336 -5.70 0.38 22.96
C ASP A 336 -7.04 1.06 22.63
N GLY A 337 -7.02 2.39 22.44
CA GLY A 337 -8.17 3.26 22.25
C GLY A 337 -8.44 4.17 23.46
N GLU A 338 -7.87 3.88 24.63
CA GLU A 338 -8.02 4.64 25.87
C GLU A 338 -6.68 5.02 26.48
N LYS A 339 -5.74 4.08 26.58
CA LYS A 339 -4.44 4.27 27.24
C LYS A 339 -3.29 3.81 26.34
N TRP A 340 -2.12 4.35 26.67
CA TRP A 340 -0.85 3.97 26.09
C TRP A 340 -0.11 2.98 26.99
N ASP A 341 0.44 1.94 26.40
CA ASP A 341 1.41 1.03 27.00
C ASP A 341 2.74 1.11 26.25
N LEU A 342 3.86 0.89 26.92
CA LEU A 342 5.15 0.73 26.27
C LEU A 342 5.17 -0.61 25.52
N ALA A 343 5.37 -0.57 24.19
CA ALA A 343 5.55 -1.75 23.36
C ALA A 343 7.03 -2.13 23.20
N GLY A 344 7.94 -1.36 23.77
CA GLY A 344 9.36 -1.64 23.85
C GLY A 344 10.25 -0.43 23.57
N LYS A 345 11.54 -0.60 23.87
CA LYS A 345 12.61 0.30 23.44
C LYS A 345 13.50 -0.44 22.48
N ILE A 346 13.78 0.18 21.33
CA ILE A 346 14.68 -0.37 20.34
C ILE A 346 16.11 -0.21 20.83
N PRO A 347 16.91 -1.30 20.90
CA PRO A 347 18.27 -1.24 21.40
C PRO A 347 19.12 -0.22 20.64
N GLU A 348 19.83 0.64 21.38
CA GLU A 348 20.75 1.66 20.87
C GLU A 348 20.10 2.73 19.97
N ALA A 349 18.77 2.70 19.76
CA ALA A 349 18.06 3.71 19.01
C ALA A 349 17.81 4.96 19.85
N SER A 350 17.96 6.13 19.23
CA SER A 350 17.55 7.41 19.80
C SER A 350 16.15 7.78 19.35
N GLN A 351 15.78 7.39 18.12
CA GLN A 351 14.48 7.67 17.50
C GLN A 351 14.01 6.44 16.73
N THR A 352 12.69 6.25 16.70
CA THR A 352 12.02 5.31 15.80
C THR A 352 11.20 6.10 14.78
N TYR A 353 11.06 5.57 13.54
CA TYR A 353 10.48 6.32 12.43
C TYR A 353 9.25 5.65 11.83
N GLY A 354 9.41 4.77 10.87
CA GLY A 354 8.32 4.18 10.10
C GLY A 354 7.97 2.77 10.53
N PHE A 355 6.73 2.38 10.27
CA PHE A 355 6.27 1.01 10.43
C PHE A 355 5.97 0.36 9.08
N ALA A 356 6.09 -0.97 9.02
CA ALA A 356 5.44 -1.80 8.04
C ALA A 356 4.89 -3.06 8.71
N VAL A 357 3.80 -3.60 8.18
CA VAL A 357 3.38 -4.97 8.48
C VAL A 357 3.82 -5.84 7.31
N HIS A 358 4.63 -6.85 7.59
CA HIS A 358 5.15 -7.76 6.58
C HIS A 358 5.03 -9.21 7.06
N ARG A 359 4.31 -10.01 6.30
CA ARG A 359 4.02 -11.43 6.59
C ARG A 359 3.49 -11.65 8.01
N GLY A 360 2.51 -10.84 8.40
CA GLY A 360 1.85 -10.96 9.69
C GLY A 360 2.64 -10.44 10.91
N SER A 361 3.74 -9.74 10.70
CA SER A 361 4.56 -9.16 11.76
C SER A 361 4.74 -7.66 11.57
N LEU A 362 4.76 -6.91 12.67
CA LEU A 362 5.04 -5.48 12.69
C LEU A 362 6.56 -5.24 12.69
N TYR A 363 7.01 -4.31 11.85
CA TYR A 363 8.40 -3.88 11.76
C TYR A 363 8.50 -2.39 12.04
N VAL A 364 9.63 -1.96 12.61
CA VAL A 364 9.94 -0.55 12.90
C VAL A 364 11.37 -0.22 12.47
N SER A 365 11.55 0.96 11.91
CA SER A 365 12.85 1.53 11.51
C SER A 365 13.39 2.50 12.55
N GLU A 366 14.72 2.74 12.56
CA GLU A 366 15.37 3.57 13.60
C GLU A 366 16.52 4.45 13.08
N TRP A 367 16.95 5.39 13.95
CA TRP A 367 18.17 6.18 13.97
C TRP A 367 18.92 5.91 15.27
N PRO A 368 20.29 5.79 15.34
CA PRO A 368 21.25 6.30 14.34
C PRO A 368 21.97 5.22 13.50
N LYS A 369 21.47 4.02 13.42
CA LYS A 369 22.19 2.91 12.77
C LYS A 369 21.51 2.36 11.52
N ALA A 370 20.38 2.93 11.10
CA ALA A 370 19.54 2.49 9.97
C ALA A 370 19.18 1.00 10.04
N ARG A 371 18.85 0.51 11.23
CA ARG A 371 18.36 -0.85 11.46
C ARG A 371 16.85 -0.91 11.38
N VAL A 372 16.37 -2.10 11.12
CA VAL A 372 14.95 -2.44 11.19
C VAL A 372 14.77 -3.56 12.19
N PHE A 373 13.70 -3.47 12.97
CA PHE A 373 13.38 -4.45 14.00
C PHE A 373 11.98 -5.01 13.79
N ARG A 374 11.82 -6.31 14.07
CA ARG A 374 10.55 -7.03 14.02
C ARG A 374 10.00 -7.21 15.44
N PHE A 375 8.72 -6.92 15.62
CA PHE A 375 8.03 -7.14 16.89
C PHE A 375 7.92 -8.63 17.19
N ALA A 376 8.45 -9.05 18.34
CA ALA A 376 8.43 -10.43 18.82
C ALA A 376 7.37 -10.66 19.91
N GLY A 377 6.62 -9.60 20.29
CA GLY A 377 5.59 -9.65 21.33
C GLY A 377 6.03 -9.04 22.66
N GLY A 378 5.06 -8.66 23.47
CA GLY A 378 5.32 -7.96 24.75
C GLY A 378 6.05 -6.63 24.54
N THR A 379 7.33 -6.57 24.93
CA THR A 379 8.23 -5.42 24.71
C THR A 379 9.48 -5.81 23.92
N GLN A 380 9.47 -6.97 23.26
CA GLN A 380 10.64 -7.54 22.59
C GLN A 380 10.62 -7.25 21.09
N TRP A 381 11.80 -6.92 20.56
CA TRP A 381 12.04 -6.63 19.14
C TRP A 381 13.30 -7.35 18.66
N ASP A 382 13.19 -8.08 17.57
CA ASP A 382 14.29 -8.79 16.91
C ASP A 382 14.92 -7.89 15.84
N ASP A 383 16.25 -7.78 15.84
CA ASP A 383 17.00 -7.12 14.76
C ASP A 383 16.87 -7.92 13.46
N VAL A 384 16.45 -7.28 12.38
CA VAL A 384 16.32 -7.88 11.05
C VAL A 384 17.26 -7.22 10.01
N GLY A 385 18.31 -6.58 10.49
CA GLY A 385 19.42 -6.10 9.70
C GLY A 385 19.44 -4.59 9.49
N LYS A 386 20.51 -4.16 8.84
CA LYS A 386 20.87 -2.77 8.59
C LYS A 386 20.79 -2.44 7.11
N LEU A 387 20.33 -1.24 6.77
CA LEU A 387 20.27 -0.74 5.41
C LEU A 387 21.64 -0.14 5.03
N GLY A 388 22.52 -0.97 4.49
CA GLY A 388 23.86 -0.59 4.04
C GLY A 388 24.69 0.12 5.12
N GLN A 389 25.29 1.26 4.77
CA GLN A 389 26.07 2.09 5.69
C GLN A 389 25.31 3.36 6.13
N GLU A 390 24.00 3.36 5.91
CA GLU A 390 23.12 4.48 6.23
C GLU A 390 23.03 4.75 7.74
N LEU A 391 22.53 5.93 8.10
CA LEU A 391 22.34 6.36 9.50
C LEU A 391 20.90 6.23 9.96
N GLU A 392 19.95 6.50 9.06
CA GLU A 392 18.52 6.38 9.34
C GLU A 392 17.86 5.44 8.34
N ALA A 393 17.08 4.49 8.83
CA ALA A 393 16.02 3.86 8.08
C ALA A 393 14.72 4.60 8.44
N MET A 394 13.95 5.06 7.44
CA MET A 394 12.81 5.93 7.66
C MET A 394 11.50 5.27 7.21
N PRO A 395 10.92 5.53 6.03
CA PRO A 395 9.71 4.83 5.65
C PRO A 395 9.99 3.34 5.43
N LEU A 396 9.04 2.53 5.84
CA LEU A 396 8.95 1.13 5.45
C LEU A 396 7.62 0.91 4.74
N LEU A 397 7.62 0.11 3.67
CA LEU A 397 6.40 -0.19 2.92
C LEU A 397 6.51 -1.55 2.23
N VAL A 398 5.42 -2.32 2.21
CA VAL A 398 5.36 -3.58 1.46
C VAL A 398 4.85 -3.31 0.05
N TYR A 399 5.61 -3.76 -0.95
CA TYR A 399 5.28 -3.61 -2.35
C TYR A 399 5.69 -4.85 -3.13
N ASN A 400 4.77 -5.37 -3.93
CA ASN A 400 4.91 -6.57 -4.78
C ASN A 400 5.71 -7.70 -4.12
N GLY A 401 5.23 -8.15 -2.96
CA GLY A 401 5.79 -9.32 -2.26
C GLY A 401 6.97 -9.06 -1.34
N LYS A 402 7.51 -7.83 -1.27
CA LYS A 402 8.69 -7.48 -0.48
C LYS A 402 8.48 -6.19 0.32
N MET A 403 9.25 -6.06 1.41
CA MET A 403 9.34 -4.81 2.17
C MET A 403 10.49 -3.96 1.63
N TYR A 404 10.22 -2.66 1.49
CA TYR A 404 11.19 -1.64 1.05
C TYR A 404 11.38 -0.61 2.16
N GLY A 405 12.58 -0.01 2.21
CA GLY A 405 12.91 1.04 3.17
C GLY A 405 13.69 2.17 2.51
N GLY A 406 13.37 3.40 2.88
CA GLY A 406 14.10 4.62 2.48
C GLY A 406 15.08 5.06 3.57
N THR A 407 16.14 5.77 3.18
CA THR A 407 17.25 6.08 4.08
C THR A 407 17.72 7.53 4.06
N LEU A 408 18.58 7.85 5.02
CA LEU A 408 19.46 9.02 5.15
C LEU A 408 20.87 8.50 5.53
N PRO A 409 22.01 9.06 5.07
CA PRO A 409 22.16 10.35 4.37
C PRO A 409 22.16 10.29 2.84
N SER A 410 22.04 9.12 2.24
CA SER A 410 22.27 8.95 0.80
C SER A 410 20.98 9.00 -0.04
N ALA A 411 19.79 9.03 0.58
CA ALA A 411 18.50 8.86 -0.07
C ALA A 411 18.44 7.57 -0.90
N ASP A 412 18.98 6.51 -0.36
CA ASP A 412 18.93 5.19 -0.97
C ASP A 412 17.62 4.48 -0.61
N VAL A 413 17.15 3.65 -1.53
CA VAL A 413 16.05 2.71 -1.29
C VAL A 413 16.61 1.31 -1.22
N TYR A 414 16.21 0.56 -0.20
CA TYR A 414 16.60 -0.84 0.02
C TYR A 414 15.38 -1.75 -0.01
N ARG A 415 15.60 -3.00 -0.39
CA ARG A 415 14.61 -4.09 -0.35
C ARG A 415 15.05 -5.16 0.65
N TYR A 416 14.13 -5.59 1.49
CA TYR A 416 14.36 -6.69 2.43
C TYR A 416 14.23 -8.05 1.72
N ASP A 417 15.31 -8.82 1.68
CA ASP A 417 15.37 -10.14 1.03
C ASP A 417 15.29 -11.31 2.04
N GLY A 418 15.16 -11.01 3.34
CA GLY A 418 15.12 -11.99 4.41
C GLY A 418 16.50 -12.18 5.07
N ASP A 419 16.53 -12.90 6.19
CA ASP A 419 17.77 -13.30 6.89
C ASP A 419 18.75 -12.13 7.13
N MET A 420 18.22 -10.99 7.63
CA MET A 420 18.96 -9.73 7.87
C MET A 420 19.53 -9.06 6.59
N ASN A 421 19.10 -9.49 5.42
CA ASN A 421 19.68 -9.05 4.15
C ASN A 421 18.85 -7.95 3.49
N TRP A 422 19.46 -6.78 3.28
CA TRP A 422 18.87 -5.62 2.63
C TRP A 422 19.63 -5.28 1.34
N ALA A 423 19.01 -5.47 0.19
CA ALA A 423 19.57 -5.16 -1.11
C ALA A 423 19.31 -3.70 -1.49
N LYS A 424 20.35 -2.94 -1.82
CA LYS A 424 20.21 -1.58 -2.37
C LYS A 424 19.53 -1.64 -3.75
N ILE A 425 18.48 -0.85 -3.92
CA ILE A 425 17.70 -0.76 -5.16
C ILE A 425 18.17 0.42 -6.01
N GLY A 426 18.49 1.55 -5.38
CA GLY A 426 19.00 2.74 -6.04
C GLY A 426 18.95 3.96 -5.16
N CYS A 427 19.53 5.07 -5.65
CA CYS A 427 19.49 6.38 -5.05
C CYS A 427 18.38 7.22 -5.72
N VAL A 428 17.59 7.94 -4.92
CA VAL A 428 16.49 8.78 -5.42
C VAL A 428 16.76 10.28 -5.33
N ASP A 429 17.84 10.68 -4.66
CA ASP A 429 18.25 12.10 -4.58
C ASP A 429 19.79 12.23 -4.67
N PRO A 430 20.36 12.52 -5.84
CA PRO A 430 21.79 12.68 -6.03
C PRO A 430 22.30 14.11 -5.81
N THR A 431 21.53 14.99 -5.15
CA THR A 431 21.91 16.41 -4.92
C THR A 431 23.33 16.48 -4.33
N PRO A 432 24.29 17.19 -5.00
CA PRO A 432 25.65 17.29 -4.50
C PRO A 432 25.78 18.24 -3.31
N ASP A 433 26.88 18.13 -2.58
CA ASP A 433 27.33 19.08 -1.56
C ASP A 433 26.32 19.35 -0.42
N VAL A 434 25.46 18.37 -0.11
CA VAL A 434 24.56 18.42 1.03
C VAL A 434 24.90 17.29 2.02
N LYS A 435 24.72 17.59 3.31
CA LYS A 435 25.00 16.61 4.37
C LYS A 435 24.02 15.45 4.36
N TYR A 436 22.73 15.76 4.17
CA TYR A 436 21.65 14.79 4.25
C TYR A 436 20.75 14.84 3.01
N ARG A 437 20.52 13.66 2.44
CA ARG A 437 19.49 13.38 1.44
C ARG A 437 18.58 12.34 2.01
N ARG A 438 17.27 12.41 1.71
CA ARG A 438 16.29 11.49 2.26
C ARG A 438 15.41 10.89 1.16
N ALA A 439 15.23 9.58 1.22
CA ALA A 439 14.06 8.87 0.68
C ALA A 439 13.05 8.79 1.82
N TRP A 440 12.06 9.71 1.85
CA TRP A 440 11.28 9.96 3.07
C TRP A 440 9.85 9.43 3.03
N SER A 441 9.09 9.74 1.99
CA SER A 441 7.69 9.33 1.87
C SER A 441 7.54 8.28 0.78
N MET A 442 6.68 7.29 1.01
CA MET A 442 6.41 6.21 0.05
C MET A 442 4.93 5.96 -0.08
N ALA A 443 4.48 5.61 -1.31
CA ALA A 443 3.13 5.14 -1.61
C ALA A 443 3.14 4.23 -2.83
N VAL A 444 2.14 3.36 -2.97
CA VAL A 444 1.93 2.56 -4.19
C VAL A 444 0.83 3.18 -5.02
N PHE A 445 1.12 3.55 -6.25
CA PHE A 445 0.18 4.18 -7.16
C PHE A 445 0.38 3.67 -8.59
N GLN A 446 -0.70 3.34 -9.29
CA GLN A 446 -0.68 2.78 -10.65
C GLN A 446 0.35 1.64 -10.82
N GLY A 447 0.36 0.72 -9.84
CA GLY A 447 1.24 -0.44 -9.84
C GLY A 447 2.71 -0.16 -9.54
N ARG A 448 3.11 1.06 -9.17
CA ARG A 448 4.50 1.48 -8.95
C ARG A 448 4.73 1.95 -7.51
N LEU A 449 5.93 1.73 -7.00
CA LEU A 449 6.40 2.32 -5.75
C LEU A 449 6.89 3.74 -6.00
N PHE A 450 6.20 4.72 -5.42
CA PHE A 450 6.57 6.13 -5.45
C PHE A 450 7.35 6.52 -4.20
N VAL A 451 8.34 7.40 -4.37
CA VAL A 451 9.22 7.88 -3.31
C VAL A 451 9.38 9.39 -3.40
N GLY A 452 9.13 10.10 -2.31
CA GLY A 452 9.37 11.53 -2.18
C GLY A 452 10.70 11.83 -1.49
N THR A 453 11.37 12.91 -1.90
CA THR A 453 12.77 13.20 -1.56
C THR A 453 12.97 14.49 -0.78
N LEU A 454 14.17 14.60 -0.17
CA LEU A 454 14.82 15.80 0.38
C LEU A 454 16.31 15.73 0.03
N PRO A 455 17.00 16.84 -0.39
CA PRO A 455 16.51 18.21 -0.48
C PRO A 455 15.99 18.60 -1.87
N SER A 456 15.93 17.69 -2.83
CA SER A 456 15.55 18.01 -4.20
C SER A 456 14.06 18.33 -4.39
N GLY A 457 13.18 17.83 -3.49
CA GLY A 457 11.73 18.00 -3.61
C GLY A 457 11.12 17.27 -4.81
N HIS A 458 11.80 16.23 -5.32
CA HIS A 458 11.36 15.39 -6.42
C HIS A 458 10.52 14.21 -5.93
N VAL A 459 9.71 13.69 -6.83
CA VAL A 459 9.00 12.40 -6.66
C VAL A 459 9.47 11.46 -7.74
N LEU A 460 9.94 10.28 -7.33
CA LEU A 460 10.42 9.24 -8.24
C LEU A 460 9.60 7.96 -8.06
N SER A 461 9.60 7.08 -9.07
CA SER A 461 8.96 5.77 -8.94
C SER A 461 9.76 4.65 -9.58
N ILE A 462 9.49 3.41 -9.12
CA ILE A 462 10.07 2.19 -9.69
C ILE A 462 9.00 1.09 -9.72
N GLU A 463 9.08 0.19 -10.70
CA GLU A 463 8.27 -1.01 -10.73
C GLU A 463 9.11 -2.27 -10.51
N ALA A 464 8.65 -3.13 -9.58
CA ALA A 464 9.14 -4.49 -9.38
C ALA A 464 8.06 -5.47 -9.83
N GLY A 465 8.44 -6.45 -10.66
CA GLY A 465 7.48 -7.35 -11.26
C GLY A 465 6.54 -6.65 -12.25
N ARG A 466 5.26 -7.02 -12.22
CA ARG A 466 4.16 -6.35 -12.93
C ARG A 466 2.95 -6.24 -12.03
N ASN A 467 2.30 -5.07 -12.04
CA ASN A 467 1.26 -4.77 -11.05
C ASN A 467 0.07 -4.05 -11.68
N ALA A 468 -1.12 -4.37 -11.17
CA ALA A 468 -2.33 -3.58 -11.35
C ALA A 468 -2.84 -3.18 -9.97
N THR A 469 -3.09 -1.88 -9.76
CA THR A 469 -3.68 -1.35 -8.51
C THR A 469 -4.97 -0.62 -8.81
N TRP A 470 -5.97 -0.82 -7.98
CA TRP A 470 -7.16 0.02 -8.00
C TRP A 470 -6.97 1.13 -6.95
N ASP A 471 -6.56 2.30 -7.43
CA ASP A 471 -6.14 3.44 -6.61
C ASP A 471 -7.33 4.20 -5.99
N ARG A 472 -8.39 3.46 -5.68
CA ARG A 472 -9.59 3.87 -4.97
C ARG A 472 -9.82 2.97 -3.77
N GLU A 473 -10.48 3.50 -2.77
CA GLU A 473 -10.83 2.75 -1.57
C GLU A 473 -11.91 1.70 -1.86
N LEU A 474 -11.65 0.44 -1.55
CA LEU A 474 -12.68 -0.59 -1.51
C LEU A 474 -13.54 -0.35 -0.27
N THR A 475 -14.77 0.09 -0.47
CA THR A 475 -15.68 0.44 0.63
C THR A 475 -15.99 -0.78 1.52
N ALA A 476 -16.49 -0.52 2.74
CA ALA A 476 -16.97 -1.60 3.59
C ALA A 476 -18.18 -2.31 2.98
N GLY A 477 -18.36 -3.58 3.32
CA GLY A 477 -19.41 -4.42 2.79
C GLY A 477 -18.92 -5.45 1.78
N TRP A 478 -19.85 -6.23 1.23
CA TRP A 478 -19.55 -7.28 0.26
C TRP A 478 -19.31 -6.72 -1.14
N HIS A 479 -18.15 -7.03 -1.70
CA HIS A 479 -17.77 -6.74 -3.09
C HIS A 479 -17.30 -8.01 -3.80
N HIS A 480 -17.62 -8.15 -5.06
CA HIS A 480 -17.02 -9.17 -5.91
C HIS A 480 -15.72 -8.62 -6.51
N VAL A 481 -14.62 -9.34 -6.32
CA VAL A 481 -13.31 -9.00 -6.87
C VAL A 481 -12.86 -10.11 -7.82
N ALA A 482 -12.38 -9.72 -9.00
CA ALA A 482 -11.66 -10.64 -9.86
C ALA A 482 -10.34 -10.03 -10.31
N ALA A 483 -9.29 -10.86 -10.33
CA ALA A 483 -7.97 -10.53 -10.83
C ALA A 483 -7.63 -11.46 -11.99
N VAL A 484 -7.30 -10.90 -13.14
CA VAL A 484 -7.07 -11.64 -14.38
C VAL A 484 -5.67 -11.34 -14.91
N ARG A 485 -4.85 -12.36 -15.08
CA ARG A 485 -3.65 -12.31 -15.89
C ARG A 485 -4.02 -12.74 -17.31
N GLY A 486 -4.12 -11.79 -18.22
CA GLY A 486 -4.23 -12.03 -19.65
C GLY A 486 -2.86 -12.23 -20.32
N GLN A 487 -2.83 -12.25 -21.63
CA GLN A 487 -1.61 -12.44 -22.44
C GLN A 487 -0.58 -11.33 -22.21
N ASP A 488 -1.03 -10.08 -22.11
CA ASP A 488 -0.16 -8.92 -22.05
C ASP A 488 -0.48 -7.93 -20.92
N ARG A 489 -1.51 -8.20 -20.10
CA ARG A 489 -1.95 -7.29 -19.02
C ARG A 489 -2.47 -8.04 -17.82
N LEU A 490 -2.30 -7.40 -16.66
CA LEU A 490 -3.06 -7.71 -15.45
C LEU A 490 -4.30 -6.82 -15.43
N GLN A 491 -5.43 -7.38 -15.02
CA GLN A 491 -6.70 -6.67 -14.90
C GLN A 491 -7.33 -6.93 -13.55
N LEU A 492 -7.86 -5.87 -12.94
CA LEU A 492 -8.68 -5.93 -11.74
C LEU A 492 -10.11 -5.56 -12.06
N TYR A 493 -11.04 -6.34 -11.55
CA TYR A 493 -12.47 -6.09 -11.63
C TYR A 493 -13.07 -5.96 -10.24
N VAL A 494 -13.99 -5.02 -10.08
CA VAL A 494 -14.78 -4.81 -8.87
C VAL A 494 -16.25 -4.79 -9.27
N ASP A 495 -17.07 -5.61 -8.62
CA ASP A 495 -18.51 -5.76 -8.87
C ASP A 495 -18.83 -5.95 -10.38
N GLY A 496 -18.04 -6.81 -11.03
CA GLY A 496 -18.19 -7.17 -12.43
C GLY A 496 -17.73 -6.11 -13.44
N LYS A 497 -17.15 -5.00 -13.01
CA LYS A 497 -16.65 -3.91 -13.85
C LYS A 497 -15.13 -3.86 -13.82
N LEU A 498 -14.50 -3.63 -14.99
CA LEU A 498 -13.07 -3.38 -15.06
C LEU A 498 -12.73 -2.11 -14.25
N ALA A 499 -11.89 -2.27 -13.24
CA ALA A 499 -11.49 -1.22 -12.32
C ALA A 499 -10.09 -0.68 -12.62
N SER A 500 -9.16 -1.54 -13.05
CA SER A 500 -7.77 -1.17 -13.35
C SER A 500 -7.11 -2.19 -14.25
N GLU A 501 -6.08 -1.72 -14.98
CA GLU A 501 -5.18 -2.57 -15.77
C GLU A 501 -3.72 -2.17 -15.54
N SER A 502 -2.81 -3.16 -15.63
CA SER A 502 -1.37 -2.88 -15.67
C SER A 502 -0.95 -2.29 -17.03
N VAL A 503 0.26 -1.74 -17.12
CA VAL A 503 0.92 -1.55 -18.40
C VAL A 503 1.16 -2.92 -19.05
N ALA A 504 1.28 -2.95 -20.39
CA ALA A 504 1.51 -4.18 -21.13
C ALA A 504 2.86 -4.84 -20.77
N PHE A 505 2.89 -6.17 -20.84
CA PHE A 505 4.09 -6.97 -20.64
C PHE A 505 4.14 -8.17 -21.59
N ALA A 506 5.32 -8.73 -21.77
CA ALA A 506 5.50 -9.97 -22.51
C ALA A 506 5.34 -11.17 -21.54
N ALA A 507 4.35 -12.03 -21.79
CA ALA A 507 3.95 -13.11 -20.86
C ALA A 507 5.12 -14.07 -20.57
N GLU A 508 5.96 -14.36 -21.55
CA GLU A 508 7.11 -15.25 -21.43
C GLU A 508 8.19 -14.74 -20.45
N LYS A 509 8.13 -13.45 -20.09
CA LYS A 509 9.02 -12.84 -19.09
C LYS A 509 8.58 -13.07 -17.65
N TYR A 510 7.45 -13.72 -17.44
CA TYR A 510 6.86 -13.92 -16.10
C TYR A 510 6.42 -15.39 -15.96
N ASP A 511 7.39 -16.29 -15.83
CA ASP A 511 7.14 -17.67 -15.41
C ASP A 511 6.93 -17.69 -13.89
N LEU A 512 5.71 -17.93 -13.47
CA LEU A 512 5.31 -17.93 -12.05
C LEU A 512 5.47 -19.29 -11.38
N THR A 513 6.08 -20.27 -12.05
CA THR A 513 6.27 -21.61 -11.51
C THR A 513 7.06 -21.55 -10.20
N ASN A 514 6.42 -21.96 -9.12
CA ASN A 514 7.04 -22.17 -7.82
C ASN A 514 6.36 -23.34 -7.09
N ARG A 515 6.87 -23.72 -5.93
CA ARG A 515 6.35 -24.84 -5.11
C ARG A 515 5.78 -24.40 -3.76
N GLN A 516 5.52 -23.11 -3.62
CA GLN A 516 4.89 -22.60 -2.41
C GLN A 516 3.42 -23.03 -2.39
N PRO A 517 2.85 -23.25 -1.21
CA PRO A 517 1.42 -23.49 -1.09
C PRO A 517 0.64 -22.27 -1.58
N LEU A 518 -0.56 -22.50 -2.11
CA LEU A 518 -1.53 -21.43 -2.31
C LEU A 518 -2.10 -21.05 -0.96
N GLN A 519 -2.05 -19.76 -0.64
CA GLN A 519 -2.54 -19.21 0.61
C GLN A 519 -3.76 -18.32 0.35
N ILE A 520 -4.86 -18.56 1.07
CA ILE A 520 -6.04 -17.71 1.09
C ILE A 520 -6.12 -17.08 2.47
N GLY A 521 -6.10 -15.73 2.51
CA GLY A 521 -6.09 -14.96 3.74
C GLY A 521 -4.70 -14.65 4.30
N LEU A 522 -3.64 -14.83 3.53
CA LEU A 522 -2.27 -14.41 3.88
C LEU A 522 -1.45 -14.18 2.61
N GLY A 523 -0.55 -13.23 2.66
CA GLY A 523 0.46 -12.96 1.62
C GLY A 523 1.66 -12.21 2.17
N ALA A 524 2.15 -11.25 1.40
CA ALA A 524 3.35 -10.50 1.76
C ALA A 524 3.10 -9.44 2.82
N GLN A 525 1.89 -8.93 2.95
CA GLN A 525 1.58 -7.90 3.92
C GLN A 525 1.11 -8.53 5.25
N ASP A 526 -0.12 -9.03 5.31
CA ASP A 526 -0.68 -9.49 6.58
C ASP A 526 -1.71 -10.60 6.37
N TYR A 527 -2.11 -11.21 7.47
CA TYR A 527 -3.33 -12.00 7.54
C TYR A 527 -4.54 -11.14 7.22
N PHE A 528 -5.41 -11.67 6.38
CA PHE A 528 -6.61 -10.94 6.00
C PHE A 528 -7.56 -10.74 7.18
N ARG A 529 -8.09 -9.52 7.32
CA ARG A 529 -9.12 -9.18 8.30
C ARG A 529 -10.43 -8.84 7.61
N GLY A 530 -11.37 -9.76 7.64
CA GLY A 530 -12.66 -9.64 6.98
C GLY A 530 -13.28 -10.98 6.67
N ASP A 531 -14.26 -11.01 5.77
CA ASP A 531 -14.91 -12.24 5.37
C ASP A 531 -14.64 -12.52 3.89
N LEU A 532 -14.43 -13.78 3.52
CA LEU A 532 -14.29 -14.24 2.15
C LEU A 532 -15.38 -15.29 1.83
N ALA A 533 -15.83 -15.30 0.59
CA ALA A 533 -16.73 -16.33 0.09
C ALA A 533 -16.43 -16.65 -1.38
N ASP A 534 -16.73 -17.87 -1.76
CA ASP A 534 -16.71 -18.37 -3.15
C ASP A 534 -15.36 -18.07 -3.87
N VAL A 535 -14.24 -18.42 -3.22
CA VAL A 535 -12.89 -18.22 -3.77
C VAL A 535 -12.63 -19.22 -4.89
N ARG A 536 -12.32 -18.72 -6.08
CA ARG A 536 -12.10 -19.53 -7.29
C ARG A 536 -10.78 -19.18 -7.96
N LEU A 537 -10.08 -20.20 -8.45
CA LEU A 537 -8.87 -20.06 -9.26
C LEU A 537 -9.09 -20.77 -10.60
N TYR A 538 -8.83 -20.09 -11.68
CA TYR A 538 -8.95 -20.60 -13.05
C TYR A 538 -7.59 -20.57 -13.74
N ARG A 539 -7.28 -21.59 -14.54
CA ARG A 539 -6.27 -21.51 -15.59
C ARG A 539 -6.95 -20.99 -16.84
N GLY A 540 -6.45 -19.88 -17.39
CA GLY A 540 -7.06 -19.10 -18.46
C GLY A 540 -7.66 -17.78 -17.96
N ALA A 541 -7.72 -16.79 -18.84
CA ALA A 541 -8.28 -15.48 -18.59
C ALA A 541 -9.81 -15.52 -18.65
N LEU A 542 -10.48 -15.13 -17.58
CA LEU A 542 -11.93 -14.90 -17.59
C LEU A 542 -12.27 -13.70 -18.49
N SER A 543 -13.27 -13.86 -19.35
CA SER A 543 -13.79 -12.74 -20.12
C SER A 543 -14.57 -11.76 -19.22
N PRO A 544 -14.75 -10.50 -19.65
CA PRO A 544 -15.59 -9.54 -18.92
C PRO A 544 -17.02 -10.03 -18.67
N GLU A 545 -17.59 -10.82 -19.59
CA GLU A 545 -18.91 -11.45 -19.47
C GLU A 545 -18.93 -12.51 -18.37
N GLN A 546 -17.90 -13.36 -18.33
CA GLN A 546 -17.75 -14.39 -17.29
C GLN A 546 -17.57 -13.75 -15.90
N VAL A 547 -16.76 -12.68 -15.79
CA VAL A 547 -16.59 -11.94 -14.54
C VAL A 547 -17.92 -11.32 -14.09
N ARG A 548 -18.69 -10.70 -15.02
CA ARG A 548 -20.04 -10.19 -14.68
C ARG A 548 -20.98 -11.30 -14.23
N GLY A 549 -20.93 -12.46 -14.88
CA GLY A 549 -21.72 -13.62 -14.47
C GLY A 549 -21.42 -14.04 -13.03
N LEU A 550 -20.14 -14.14 -12.68
CA LEU A 550 -19.71 -14.49 -11.31
C LEU A 550 -20.12 -13.43 -10.28
N SER A 551 -20.04 -12.16 -10.60
CA SER A 551 -20.45 -11.07 -9.71
C SER A 551 -21.97 -11.02 -9.47
N GLY A 552 -22.78 -11.60 -10.37
CA GLY A 552 -24.23 -11.75 -10.17
C GLY A 552 -24.64 -12.93 -9.27
N MET A 553 -23.73 -13.86 -9.00
CA MET A 553 -23.98 -15.05 -8.18
C MET A 553 -23.78 -14.71 -6.69
N ARG A 554 -24.79 -14.13 -6.04
CA ARG A 554 -24.80 -13.97 -4.58
C ARG A 554 -25.29 -15.27 -3.93
N HIS A 555 -24.37 -16.12 -3.55
CA HIS A 555 -24.68 -17.42 -2.94
C HIS A 555 -24.98 -17.35 -1.45
#